data_4b71fb315ddbd392dbb9059a9ee4dc53
#
_entry.id   4b71fb315ddbd392dbb9059a9ee4dc53
#
_cell.length_a   1.000
_cell.length_b   1.000
_cell.length_c   1.000
_cell.angle_alpha   90.00
_cell.angle_beta   90.00
_cell.angle_gamma   90.00
#
_symmetry.space_group_name_H-M   'P 1'
#
loop_
_entity.id
_entity.type
_entity.pdbx_description
1 polymer ?
#
loop_
_entity_poly.entity_id
_entity_poly.type
_entity_poly.pdbx_seq_one_letter_code
_entity_poly.pdbx_strand_id
1 'polypeptide(L)'
;MERVLQGLGSLNMGGAETMIVNALGSIDRERVAFDFVIPGAEEGLLEPRVKQLGAKVYHTPKRSESFVGSHRVFYRVVRDGGYRTVHLHTQNAFFAALQVALARRAGAKTIIVHSHNTMDWRGGASLWLHKACRKWLYRHADVRLACGREAAEWLFGTTEGVEVLPLPVCCDAFLFDEAKRETLRAAMGLSGGTVYLHVGRFMDVKNHAFLIQVFEALHSREPESTLLLVGDGPLRADIERRVREAGLEDCVFFMGNIADVADKMTAADAMIFPSKYEGLPTVLLEAQAAGLDAFVSDTITDEIALTGRIHPLALGAGAQAWAEAILRTKRAPNRAADNAAIRQKYDVAAVARRLTQIYTQPVRKA
;
A
#
# COMPACT_ATOMS: atom_id res chain seq x y z
N MET A 1 -7.25 -28.78 -3.53
CA MET A 1 -7.36 -27.34 -3.17
C MET A 1 -6.63 -27.13 -1.85
N GLU A 2 -5.60 -26.29 -1.84
CA GLU A 2 -4.86 -25.94 -0.62
C GLU A 2 -5.63 -24.83 0.13
N ARG A 3 -5.87 -25.01 1.43
CA ARG A 3 -6.56 -24.04 2.27
C ARG A 3 -5.56 -23.32 3.15
N VAL A 4 -5.41 -22.01 2.93
CA VAL A 4 -4.41 -21.15 3.58
C VAL A 4 -5.08 -20.28 4.64
N LEU A 5 -4.59 -20.33 5.87
CA LEU A 5 -5.01 -19.41 6.92
C LEU A 5 -4.18 -18.13 6.86
N GLN A 6 -4.81 -17.00 6.59
CA GLN A 6 -4.22 -15.67 6.58
C GLN A 6 -4.32 -15.04 7.97
N GLY A 7 -3.19 -14.78 8.61
CA GLY A 7 -3.13 -14.06 9.90
C GLY A 7 -2.86 -12.58 9.68
N LEU A 8 -3.86 -11.72 9.93
CA LEU A 8 -3.79 -10.28 9.73
C LEU A 8 -4.00 -9.51 11.05
N GLY A 9 -3.62 -8.24 11.06
CA GLY A 9 -3.88 -7.32 12.16
C GLY A 9 -5.34 -6.84 12.25
N SER A 10 -6.02 -6.77 11.11
CA SER A 10 -7.43 -6.41 10.97
C SER A 10 -7.93 -6.82 9.58
N LEU A 11 -9.21 -6.55 9.26
CA LEU A 11 -9.75 -6.51 7.89
C LEU A 11 -10.32 -5.13 7.58
N ASN A 12 -9.61 -4.08 7.99
CA ASN A 12 -9.90 -2.69 7.63
C ASN A 12 -9.12 -2.25 6.38
N MET A 13 -9.25 -0.97 6.00
CA MET A 13 -8.58 -0.41 4.83
C MET A 13 -7.10 -0.11 5.14
N GLY A 14 -6.25 -1.12 5.02
CA GLY A 14 -4.79 -1.02 5.10
C GLY A 14 -4.11 -1.64 3.88
N GLY A 15 -2.84 -1.34 3.66
CA GLY A 15 -2.11 -1.84 2.48
C GLY A 15 -2.02 -3.37 2.42
N ALA A 16 -1.68 -4.03 3.53
CA ALA A 16 -1.59 -5.49 3.61
C ALA A 16 -2.96 -6.16 3.47
N GLU A 17 -3.97 -5.60 4.12
CA GLU A 17 -5.35 -6.09 4.10
C GLU A 17 -5.93 -6.00 2.69
N THR A 18 -5.82 -4.83 2.07
CA THR A 18 -6.30 -4.60 0.69
C THR A 18 -5.57 -5.51 -0.30
N MET A 19 -4.25 -5.66 -0.15
CA MET A 19 -3.45 -6.57 -0.96
C MET A 19 -4.01 -7.99 -0.95
N ILE A 20 -4.18 -8.57 0.24
CA ILE A 20 -4.56 -9.98 0.34
C ILE A 20 -6.02 -10.23 -0.05
N VAL A 21 -6.90 -9.25 0.20
CA VAL A 21 -8.31 -9.30 -0.23
C VAL A 21 -8.43 -9.19 -1.76
N ASN A 22 -7.63 -8.33 -2.40
CA ASN A 22 -7.57 -8.23 -3.85
C ASN A 22 -6.95 -9.52 -4.46
N ALA A 23 -5.92 -10.08 -3.83
CA ALA A 23 -5.35 -11.36 -4.24
C ALA A 23 -6.38 -12.50 -4.14
N LEU A 24 -7.22 -12.54 -3.09
CA LEU A 24 -8.32 -13.50 -2.94
C LEU A 24 -9.33 -13.40 -4.11
N GLY A 25 -9.60 -12.19 -4.60
CA GLY A 25 -10.47 -11.97 -5.76
C GLY A 25 -9.89 -12.51 -7.07
N SER A 26 -8.57 -12.61 -7.16
CA SER A 26 -7.83 -12.93 -8.40
C SER A 26 -7.12 -14.29 -8.36
N ILE A 27 -7.12 -14.99 -7.21
CA ILE A 27 -6.45 -16.28 -7.06
C ILE A 27 -7.25 -17.39 -7.76
N ASP A 28 -6.52 -18.42 -8.22
CA ASP A 28 -7.13 -19.65 -8.74
C ASP A 28 -7.81 -20.42 -7.60
N ARG A 29 -9.13 -20.28 -7.49
CA ARG A 29 -9.96 -20.85 -6.43
C ARG A 29 -10.15 -22.36 -6.51
N GLU A 30 -9.83 -22.99 -7.63
CA GLU A 30 -9.81 -24.44 -7.75
C GLU A 30 -8.58 -25.02 -7.05
N ARG A 31 -7.50 -24.24 -6.98
CA ARG A 31 -6.23 -24.64 -6.39
C ARG A 31 -6.03 -24.15 -4.97
N VAL A 32 -6.46 -22.92 -4.66
CA VAL A 32 -6.20 -22.27 -3.36
C VAL A 32 -7.46 -21.58 -2.83
N ALA A 33 -7.71 -21.73 -1.54
CA ALA A 33 -8.74 -20.99 -0.80
C ALA A 33 -8.11 -20.30 0.42
N PHE A 34 -8.61 -19.12 0.77
CA PHE A 34 -8.20 -18.39 1.97
C PHE A 34 -9.27 -18.47 3.05
N ASP A 35 -8.81 -18.55 4.29
CA ASP A 35 -9.58 -18.18 5.49
C ASP A 35 -8.74 -17.18 6.29
N PHE A 36 -9.38 -16.43 7.17
CA PHE A 36 -8.73 -15.32 7.88
C PHE A 36 -8.81 -15.52 9.39
N VAL A 37 -7.76 -15.12 10.10
CA VAL A 37 -7.74 -14.98 11.56
C VAL A 37 -7.26 -13.58 11.93
N ILE A 38 -8.09 -12.84 12.66
CA ILE A 38 -7.88 -11.43 13.01
C ILE A 38 -8.17 -11.19 14.50
N PRO A 39 -7.50 -10.22 15.16
CA PRO A 39 -7.80 -9.82 16.52
C PRO A 39 -8.99 -8.87 16.59
N GLY A 40 -9.78 -8.96 17.68
CA GLY A 40 -10.96 -8.13 17.95
C GLY A 40 -12.24 -8.82 17.50
N ALA A 41 -13.36 -8.41 18.14
CA ALA A 41 -14.68 -8.93 17.84
C ALA A 41 -15.46 -8.10 16.81
N GLU A 42 -14.97 -6.88 16.51
CA GLU A 42 -15.63 -5.96 15.58
C GLU A 42 -15.38 -6.39 14.13
N GLU A 43 -16.42 -6.34 13.32
CA GLU A 43 -16.35 -6.65 11.90
C GLU A 43 -15.55 -5.56 11.16
N GLY A 44 -14.52 -5.96 10.43
CA GLY A 44 -13.72 -5.05 9.62
C GLY A 44 -14.41 -4.67 8.31
N LEU A 45 -14.08 -3.51 7.77
CA LEU A 45 -14.69 -2.97 6.54
C LEU A 45 -14.57 -3.91 5.31
N LEU A 46 -13.52 -4.71 5.24
CA LEU A 46 -13.29 -5.68 4.15
C LEU A 46 -13.90 -7.06 4.44
N GLU A 47 -14.39 -7.31 5.65
CA GLU A 47 -14.90 -8.62 6.06
C GLU A 47 -16.14 -9.07 5.27
N PRO A 48 -17.13 -8.22 4.96
CA PRO A 48 -18.25 -8.62 4.11
C PRO A 48 -17.78 -9.11 2.73
N ARG A 49 -16.78 -8.44 2.14
CA ARG A 49 -16.23 -8.82 0.85
C ARG A 49 -15.53 -10.18 0.88
N VAL A 50 -14.71 -10.47 1.91
CA VAL A 50 -14.03 -11.77 2.00
C VAL A 50 -15.01 -12.91 2.25
N LYS A 51 -16.10 -12.67 3.02
CA LYS A 51 -17.19 -13.64 3.23
C LYS A 51 -17.94 -13.92 1.93
N GLN A 52 -18.27 -12.89 1.14
CA GLN A 52 -18.88 -13.05 -0.20
C GLN A 52 -18.00 -13.87 -1.14
N LEU A 53 -16.69 -13.75 -0.99
CA LEU A 53 -15.70 -14.53 -1.72
C LEU A 53 -15.53 -15.97 -1.14
N GLY A 54 -16.34 -16.40 -0.19
CA GLY A 54 -16.38 -17.76 0.36
C GLY A 54 -15.34 -18.04 1.45
N ALA A 55 -14.65 -17.03 1.95
CA ALA A 55 -13.67 -17.17 3.03
C ALA A 55 -14.36 -17.20 4.41
N LYS A 56 -13.80 -17.99 5.34
CA LYS A 56 -14.14 -17.95 6.75
C LYS A 56 -13.28 -16.89 7.47
N VAL A 57 -13.89 -16.21 8.43
CA VAL A 57 -13.17 -15.24 9.29
C VAL A 57 -13.29 -15.70 10.74
N TYR A 58 -12.16 -15.82 11.40
CA TYR A 58 -12.05 -16.19 12.81
C TYR A 58 -11.55 -14.99 13.62
N HIS A 59 -12.26 -14.67 14.69
CA HIS A 59 -11.90 -13.59 15.60
C HIS A 59 -11.18 -14.13 16.82
N THR A 60 -10.06 -13.51 17.18
CA THR A 60 -9.37 -13.76 18.45
C THR A 60 -9.57 -12.56 19.38
N PRO A 61 -9.50 -12.69 20.71
CA PRO A 61 -9.42 -11.55 21.60
C PRO A 61 -8.26 -10.62 21.19
N LYS A 62 -8.40 -9.31 21.33
CA LYS A 62 -7.28 -8.39 21.17
C LYS A 62 -6.17 -8.76 22.19
N ARG A 63 -4.92 -8.68 21.78
CA ARG A 63 -3.77 -9.00 22.66
C ARG A 63 -3.69 -8.09 23.91
N SER A 64 -4.21 -6.87 23.82
CA SER A 64 -4.36 -5.94 24.92
C SER A 64 -5.43 -6.36 25.94
N GLU A 65 -6.45 -7.10 25.50
CA GLU A 65 -7.53 -7.61 26.36
C GLU A 65 -7.16 -8.95 27.00
N SER A 66 -6.61 -9.86 26.19
CA SER A 66 -6.15 -11.18 26.65
C SER A 66 -5.04 -11.73 25.77
N PHE A 67 -3.80 -11.55 26.21
CA PHE A 67 -2.64 -12.09 25.50
C PHE A 67 -2.72 -13.61 25.31
N VAL A 68 -2.94 -14.34 26.41
CA VAL A 68 -3.04 -15.82 26.40
C VAL A 68 -4.27 -16.28 25.61
N GLY A 69 -5.41 -15.60 25.77
CA GLY A 69 -6.65 -15.91 25.06
C GLY A 69 -6.49 -15.78 23.55
N SER A 70 -5.87 -14.69 23.07
CA SER A 70 -5.60 -14.47 21.66
C SER A 70 -4.79 -15.61 21.04
N HIS A 71 -3.70 -16.01 21.69
CA HIS A 71 -2.82 -17.06 21.19
C HIS A 71 -3.42 -18.46 21.31
N ARG A 72 -4.24 -18.71 22.34
CA ARG A 72 -4.99 -19.97 22.51
C ARG A 72 -6.03 -20.15 21.41
N VAL A 73 -6.77 -19.10 21.06
CA VAL A 73 -7.76 -19.16 19.97
C VAL A 73 -7.05 -19.35 18.64
N PHE A 74 -5.98 -18.59 18.35
CA PHE A 74 -5.16 -18.79 17.15
C PHE A 74 -4.68 -20.24 17.02
N TYR A 75 -4.11 -20.82 18.07
CA TYR A 75 -3.67 -22.23 18.09
C TYR A 75 -4.81 -23.19 17.75
N ARG A 76 -6.00 -22.99 18.37
CA ARG A 76 -7.19 -23.82 18.11
C ARG A 76 -7.66 -23.71 16.68
N VAL A 77 -7.72 -22.49 16.13
CA VAL A 77 -8.12 -22.25 14.72
C VAL A 77 -7.22 -23.05 13.77
N VAL A 78 -5.90 -22.98 13.97
CA VAL A 78 -4.95 -23.73 13.12
C VAL A 78 -5.16 -25.24 13.26
N ARG A 79 -5.22 -25.74 14.51
CA ARG A 79 -5.33 -27.16 14.81
C ARG A 79 -6.66 -27.76 14.36
N ASP A 80 -7.78 -27.15 14.80
CA ASP A 80 -9.14 -27.68 14.61
C ASP A 80 -9.61 -27.47 13.16
N GLY A 81 -9.14 -26.39 12.50
CA GLY A 81 -9.35 -26.15 11.08
C GLY A 81 -8.46 -27.01 10.17
N GLY A 82 -7.47 -27.72 10.72
CA GLY A 82 -6.56 -28.57 9.95
C GLY A 82 -5.69 -27.82 8.96
N TYR A 83 -5.38 -26.52 9.22
CA TYR A 83 -4.60 -25.70 8.33
C TYR A 83 -3.15 -26.15 8.23
N ARG A 84 -2.76 -26.64 7.05
CA ARG A 84 -1.38 -27.05 6.77
C ARG A 84 -0.51 -25.88 6.38
N THR A 85 -1.09 -24.87 5.75
CA THR A 85 -0.42 -23.64 5.33
C THR A 85 -0.98 -22.44 6.09
N VAL A 86 -0.08 -21.70 6.74
CA VAL A 86 -0.39 -20.48 7.50
C VAL A 86 0.46 -19.34 6.97
N HIS A 87 -0.16 -18.23 6.57
CA HIS A 87 0.50 -17.03 6.09
C HIS A 87 0.28 -15.89 7.09
N LEU A 88 1.34 -15.45 7.72
CA LEU A 88 1.34 -14.42 8.76
C LEU A 88 1.79 -13.07 8.19
N HIS A 89 0.92 -12.10 8.21
CA HIS A 89 1.21 -10.70 7.86
C HIS A 89 1.56 -9.94 9.14
N THR A 90 2.79 -9.46 9.25
CA THR A 90 3.28 -8.93 10.52
C THR A 90 4.32 -7.85 10.34
N GLN A 91 4.51 -7.08 11.40
CA GLN A 91 5.51 -6.00 11.50
C GLN A 91 6.46 -6.22 12.70
N ASN A 92 6.15 -7.19 13.57
CA ASN A 92 6.87 -7.41 14.82
C ASN A 92 7.38 -8.84 14.92
N ALA A 93 8.70 -9.03 14.96
CA ALA A 93 9.35 -10.33 14.95
C ALA A 93 9.04 -11.18 16.20
N PHE A 94 8.82 -10.56 17.37
CA PHE A 94 8.46 -11.30 18.59
C PHE A 94 7.09 -11.97 18.46
N PHE A 95 6.07 -11.21 18.05
CA PHE A 95 4.73 -11.79 17.85
C PHE A 95 4.69 -12.79 16.71
N ALA A 96 5.42 -12.51 15.64
CA ALA A 96 5.56 -13.46 14.52
C ALA A 96 6.22 -14.76 14.98
N ALA A 97 7.31 -14.71 15.74
CA ALA A 97 7.99 -15.90 16.26
C ALA A 97 7.05 -16.74 17.13
N LEU A 98 6.27 -16.11 18.01
CA LEU A 98 5.30 -16.81 18.82
C LEU A 98 4.20 -17.48 17.97
N GLN A 99 3.64 -16.78 16.97
CA GLN A 99 2.64 -17.34 16.07
C GLN A 99 3.21 -18.48 15.21
N VAL A 100 4.45 -18.35 14.73
CA VAL A 100 5.16 -19.44 14.02
C VAL A 100 5.30 -20.68 14.89
N ALA A 101 5.75 -20.53 16.14
CA ALA A 101 5.89 -21.65 17.09
C ALA A 101 4.53 -22.33 17.38
N LEU A 102 3.47 -21.54 17.57
CA LEU A 102 2.13 -22.05 17.83
C LEU A 102 1.53 -22.74 16.60
N ALA A 103 1.67 -22.16 15.41
CA ALA A 103 1.19 -22.76 14.17
C ALA A 103 1.89 -24.10 13.90
N ARG A 104 3.20 -24.16 14.10
CA ARG A 104 3.98 -25.40 13.96
C ARG A 104 3.49 -26.46 14.94
N ARG A 105 3.31 -26.11 16.22
CA ARG A 105 2.77 -27.00 17.25
C ARG A 105 1.33 -27.46 16.97
N ALA A 106 0.53 -26.61 16.31
CA ALA A 106 -0.84 -26.93 15.89
C ALA A 106 -0.91 -27.83 14.65
N GLY A 107 0.23 -28.15 14.00
CA GLY A 107 0.31 -29.07 12.88
C GLY A 107 0.53 -28.43 11.51
N ALA A 108 0.70 -27.11 11.44
CA ALA A 108 1.03 -26.44 10.18
C ALA A 108 2.38 -26.94 9.62
N LYS A 109 2.41 -27.21 8.32
CA LYS A 109 3.58 -27.72 7.59
C LYS A 109 4.36 -26.61 6.91
N THR A 110 3.64 -25.64 6.34
CA THR A 110 4.19 -24.47 5.65
C THR A 110 3.79 -23.21 6.38
N ILE A 111 4.76 -22.45 6.87
CA ILE A 111 4.54 -21.18 7.55
C ILE A 111 5.25 -20.10 6.77
N ILE A 112 4.45 -19.18 6.23
CA ILE A 112 4.89 -18.04 5.45
C ILE A 112 4.82 -16.82 6.37
N VAL A 113 5.86 -16.01 6.38
CA VAL A 113 5.89 -14.76 7.14
C VAL A 113 6.14 -13.62 6.18
N HIS A 114 5.24 -12.63 6.17
CA HIS A 114 5.24 -11.51 5.25
C HIS A 114 5.33 -10.18 6.01
N SER A 115 6.38 -9.43 5.74
CA SER A 115 6.64 -8.11 6.29
C SER A 115 6.01 -7.02 5.42
N HIS A 116 5.24 -6.11 6.04
CA HIS A 116 4.55 -5.02 5.33
C HIS A 116 4.95 -3.62 5.76
N ASN A 117 5.82 -3.46 6.76
CA ASN A 117 6.20 -2.15 7.27
C ASN A 117 7.61 -2.16 7.86
N THR A 118 8.22 -0.99 7.95
CA THR A 118 9.56 -0.74 8.44
C THR A 118 9.61 -0.12 9.84
N MET A 119 8.49 0.33 10.42
CA MET A 119 8.50 1.05 11.69
C MET A 119 7.66 0.40 12.77
N ASP A 120 8.30 0.14 13.91
CA ASP A 120 7.62 -0.05 15.20
C ASP A 120 7.63 1.29 15.97
N TRP A 121 6.46 1.81 16.26
CA TRP A 121 6.24 3.05 17.03
C TRP A 121 6.70 2.95 18.50
N ARG A 122 7.09 1.75 18.93
CA ARG A 122 7.40 1.43 20.32
C ARG A 122 8.91 1.25 20.50
N GLY A 123 9.57 2.28 20.97
CA GLY A 123 10.96 2.19 21.43
C GLY A 123 11.15 1.31 22.69
N GLY A 124 12.38 1.11 23.12
CA GLY A 124 12.72 0.44 24.37
C GLY A 124 12.68 -1.09 24.31
N ALA A 125 12.13 -1.74 25.34
CA ALA A 125 12.14 -3.20 25.49
C ALA A 125 11.45 -3.96 24.34
N SER A 126 10.41 -3.39 23.74
CA SER A 126 9.71 -3.97 22.59
C SER A 126 10.62 -4.09 21.37
N LEU A 127 11.44 -3.08 21.11
CA LEU A 127 12.40 -3.08 20.00
C LEU A 127 13.54 -4.08 20.26
N TRP A 128 13.99 -4.22 21.49
CA TRP A 128 15.00 -5.22 21.85
C TRP A 128 14.48 -6.64 21.60
N LEU A 129 13.28 -6.97 22.09
CA LEU A 129 12.64 -8.26 21.85
C LEU A 129 12.45 -8.53 20.36
N HIS A 130 12.02 -7.54 19.60
CA HIS A 130 11.90 -7.62 18.15
C HIS A 130 13.25 -8.03 17.53
N LYS A 131 14.32 -7.29 17.83
CA LYS A 131 15.66 -7.57 17.29
C LYS A 131 16.18 -8.95 17.71
N ALA A 132 15.95 -9.37 18.97
CA ALA A 132 16.37 -10.68 19.46
C ALA A 132 15.65 -11.83 18.74
N CYS A 133 14.36 -11.66 18.38
CA CYS A 133 13.58 -12.68 17.72
C CYS A 133 13.82 -12.79 16.21
N ARG A 134 14.40 -11.76 15.54
CA ARG A 134 14.61 -11.72 14.08
C ARG A 134 15.33 -12.97 13.54
N LYS A 135 16.48 -13.32 14.15
CA LYS A 135 17.31 -14.47 13.72
C LYS A 135 16.57 -15.80 13.90
N TRP A 136 15.78 -15.92 14.97
CA TRP A 136 14.97 -17.11 15.19
C TRP A 136 13.85 -17.18 14.15
N LEU A 137 13.13 -16.10 13.93
CA LEU A 137 12.06 -15.99 12.94
C LEU A 137 12.55 -16.34 11.53
N TYR A 138 13.69 -15.77 11.13
CA TYR A 138 14.33 -16.06 9.83
C TYR A 138 14.58 -17.55 9.61
N ARG A 139 15.02 -18.28 10.65
CA ARG A 139 15.31 -19.71 10.56
C ARG A 139 14.08 -20.61 10.58
N HIS A 140 12.98 -20.17 11.16
CA HIS A 140 11.80 -21.00 11.41
C HIS A 140 10.61 -20.69 10.49
N ALA A 141 10.62 -19.56 9.78
CA ALA A 141 9.71 -19.32 8.67
C ALA A 141 10.15 -20.14 7.46
N ASP A 142 9.23 -20.91 6.87
CA ASP A 142 9.54 -21.74 5.69
C ASP A 142 9.66 -20.87 4.43
N VAL A 143 8.82 -19.83 4.33
CA VAL A 143 8.87 -18.81 3.27
C VAL A 143 8.90 -17.44 3.93
N ARG A 144 9.80 -16.60 3.46
CA ARG A 144 9.99 -15.24 3.93
C ARG A 144 9.65 -14.27 2.81
N LEU A 145 8.63 -13.45 3.04
CA LEU A 145 8.17 -12.44 2.10
C LEU A 145 8.28 -11.05 2.72
N ALA A 146 8.48 -10.05 1.88
CA ALA A 146 8.43 -8.65 2.28
C ALA A 146 7.88 -7.78 1.14
N CYS A 147 7.18 -6.71 1.46
CA CYS A 147 6.70 -5.76 0.43
C CYS A 147 7.81 -4.92 -0.20
N GLY A 148 9.00 -4.87 0.40
CA GLY A 148 10.18 -4.16 -0.09
C GLY A 148 11.43 -4.54 0.71
N ARG A 149 12.60 -4.09 0.28
CA ARG A 149 13.89 -4.41 0.91
C ARG A 149 13.97 -3.94 2.37
N GLU A 150 13.54 -2.72 2.65
CA GLU A 150 13.52 -2.18 4.01
C GLU A 150 12.63 -3.00 4.95
N ALA A 151 11.46 -3.45 4.49
CA ALA A 151 10.58 -4.32 5.25
C ALA A 151 11.22 -5.69 5.53
N ALA A 152 12.01 -6.22 4.59
CA ALA A 152 12.79 -7.44 4.79
C ALA A 152 13.87 -7.25 5.87
N GLU A 153 14.67 -6.20 5.78
CA GLU A 153 15.69 -5.88 6.78
C GLU A 153 15.07 -5.61 8.15
N TRP A 154 13.95 -4.91 8.20
CA TRP A 154 13.25 -4.66 9.45
C TRP A 154 12.85 -5.96 10.15
N LEU A 155 12.11 -6.84 9.48
CA LEU A 155 11.54 -8.02 10.13
C LEU A 155 12.52 -9.18 10.30
N PHE A 156 13.40 -9.42 9.31
CA PHE A 156 14.29 -10.57 9.29
C PHE A 156 15.77 -10.23 9.59
N GLY A 157 16.16 -8.97 9.50
CA GLY A 157 17.53 -8.51 9.70
C GLY A 157 18.44 -8.70 8.50
N THR A 158 17.87 -9.10 7.36
CA THR A 158 18.57 -9.35 6.09
C THR A 158 17.57 -9.31 4.95
N THR A 159 18.05 -9.05 3.75
CA THR A 159 17.30 -9.22 2.49
C THR A 159 17.59 -10.57 1.82
N GLU A 160 18.68 -11.23 2.22
CA GLU A 160 19.07 -12.52 1.66
C GLU A 160 18.03 -13.62 1.99
N GLY A 161 17.62 -14.40 1.00
CA GLY A 161 16.62 -15.45 1.16
C GLY A 161 15.21 -14.93 1.55
N VAL A 162 14.96 -13.63 1.37
CA VAL A 162 13.64 -13.01 1.49
C VAL A 162 13.16 -12.61 0.11
N GLU A 163 12.00 -13.12 -0.30
CA GLU A 163 11.40 -12.75 -1.58
C GLU A 163 10.63 -11.42 -1.42
N VAL A 164 10.91 -10.47 -2.30
CA VAL A 164 10.12 -9.24 -2.37
C VAL A 164 8.85 -9.51 -3.16
N LEU A 165 7.72 -9.53 -2.45
CA LEU A 165 6.39 -9.60 -3.02
C LEU A 165 5.68 -8.26 -2.75
N PRO A 166 5.63 -7.39 -3.74
CA PRO A 166 5.14 -6.03 -3.54
C PRO A 166 3.63 -5.99 -3.32
N LEU A 167 3.15 -4.86 -2.78
CA LEU A 167 1.73 -4.57 -2.72
C LEU A 167 1.18 -4.42 -4.15
N PRO A 168 0.14 -5.18 -4.54
CA PRO A 168 -0.37 -5.15 -5.91
C PRO A 168 -1.20 -3.90 -6.20
N VAL A 169 -1.16 -3.50 -7.45
CA VAL A 169 -2.04 -2.50 -8.05
C VAL A 169 -3.02 -3.20 -8.98
N CYS A 170 -4.30 -2.81 -8.90
CA CYS A 170 -5.31 -3.25 -9.87
C CYS A 170 -5.13 -2.42 -11.16
N CYS A 171 -4.17 -2.80 -12.00
CA CYS A 171 -3.78 -2.01 -13.17
C CYS A 171 -4.96 -1.72 -14.12
N ASP A 172 -5.93 -2.64 -14.22
CA ASP A 172 -7.11 -2.44 -15.08
C ASP A 172 -8.01 -1.29 -14.60
N ALA A 173 -8.05 -1.03 -13.29
CA ALA A 173 -8.81 0.08 -12.72
C ALA A 173 -8.21 1.45 -13.06
N PHE A 174 -6.91 1.49 -13.37
CA PHE A 174 -6.16 2.71 -13.65
C PHE A 174 -5.88 2.93 -15.14
N LEU A 175 -6.45 2.11 -16.02
CA LEU A 175 -6.28 2.31 -17.48
C LEU A 175 -6.82 3.67 -17.89
N PHE A 176 -5.96 4.44 -18.56
CA PHE A 176 -6.34 5.74 -19.08
C PHE A 176 -7.32 5.62 -20.24
N ASP A 177 -8.38 6.42 -20.19
CA ASP A 177 -9.41 6.55 -21.21
C ASP A 177 -9.71 8.04 -21.42
N GLU A 178 -9.47 8.54 -22.64
CA GLU A 178 -9.64 9.97 -22.95
C GLU A 178 -11.12 10.39 -22.88
N ALA A 179 -12.05 9.57 -23.38
CA ALA A 179 -13.46 9.90 -23.34
C ALA A 179 -14.00 9.95 -21.89
N LYS A 180 -13.52 9.03 -21.06
CA LYS A 180 -13.81 9.05 -19.63
C LYS A 180 -13.20 10.28 -18.96
N ARG A 181 -11.98 10.68 -19.31
CA ARG A 181 -11.33 11.89 -18.79
C ARG A 181 -12.16 13.15 -19.08
N GLU A 182 -12.59 13.32 -20.35
CA GLU A 182 -13.43 14.48 -20.73
C GLU A 182 -14.73 14.51 -19.92
N THR A 183 -15.39 13.37 -19.78
CA THR A 183 -16.62 13.23 -18.99
C THR A 183 -16.41 13.59 -17.52
N LEU A 184 -15.33 13.07 -16.91
CA LEU A 184 -15.00 13.34 -15.51
C LEU A 184 -14.65 14.81 -15.27
N ARG A 185 -13.88 15.43 -16.17
CA ARG A 185 -13.53 16.86 -16.07
C ARG A 185 -14.76 17.74 -16.19
N ALA A 186 -15.64 17.45 -17.15
CA ALA A 186 -16.90 18.19 -17.29
C ALA A 186 -17.78 18.08 -16.03
N ALA A 187 -17.91 16.86 -15.49
CA ALA A 187 -18.69 16.64 -14.26
C ALA A 187 -18.13 17.33 -13.02
N MET A 188 -16.81 17.57 -12.96
CA MET A 188 -16.14 18.29 -11.88
C MET A 188 -15.99 19.80 -12.14
N GLY A 189 -16.46 20.32 -13.28
CA GLY A 189 -16.27 21.72 -13.66
C GLY A 189 -14.83 22.09 -14.05
N LEU A 190 -14.00 21.11 -14.39
CA LEU A 190 -12.59 21.27 -14.75
C LEU A 190 -12.45 21.47 -16.27
N SER A 191 -13.08 22.48 -16.83
CA SER A 191 -13.18 22.70 -18.27
C SER A 191 -11.94 23.29 -18.94
N GLY A 192 -10.94 23.69 -18.17
CA GLY A 192 -9.71 24.30 -18.68
C GLY A 192 -8.53 24.06 -17.76
N GLY A 193 -7.36 24.49 -18.17
CA GLY A 193 -6.15 24.47 -17.36
C GLY A 193 -5.58 23.09 -17.02
N THR A 194 -4.45 23.12 -16.33
CA THR A 194 -3.76 21.93 -15.84
C THR A 194 -4.35 21.47 -14.52
N VAL A 195 -4.69 20.19 -14.41
CA VAL A 195 -5.18 19.57 -13.17
C VAL A 195 -4.06 18.81 -12.50
N TYR A 196 -3.61 19.29 -11.36
CA TYR A 196 -2.65 18.61 -10.49
C TYR A 196 -3.37 17.75 -9.46
N LEU A 197 -2.78 16.64 -9.08
CA LEU A 197 -3.33 15.71 -8.11
C LEU A 197 -2.32 15.42 -7.01
N HIS A 198 -2.80 15.34 -5.78
CA HIS A 198 -2.09 14.69 -4.68
C HIS A 198 -2.99 13.68 -4.00
N VAL A 199 -2.46 12.51 -3.70
CA VAL A 199 -3.17 11.45 -2.97
C VAL A 199 -2.36 11.06 -1.75
N GLY A 200 -2.90 11.29 -0.57
CA GLY A 200 -2.21 10.95 0.67
C GLY A 200 -2.91 11.42 1.92
N ARG A 201 -2.64 10.74 3.04
CA ARG A 201 -3.17 11.13 4.33
C ARG A 201 -2.56 12.47 4.79
N PHE A 202 -3.38 13.39 5.31
CA PHE A 202 -2.91 14.69 5.81
C PHE A 202 -2.07 14.52 7.10
N MET A 203 -0.80 14.16 6.90
CA MET A 203 0.21 13.95 7.94
C MET A 203 1.51 14.68 7.56
N ASP A 204 2.36 14.96 8.55
CA ASP A 204 3.62 15.68 8.35
C ASP A 204 4.53 15.03 7.28
N VAL A 205 4.59 13.71 7.26
CA VAL A 205 5.39 12.95 6.29
C VAL A 205 4.98 13.21 4.83
N LYS A 206 3.71 13.51 4.55
CA LYS A 206 3.19 13.78 3.20
C LYS A 206 3.44 15.20 2.71
N ASN A 207 3.86 16.10 3.62
CA ASN A 207 4.37 17.43 3.32
C ASN A 207 3.42 18.34 2.53
N HIS A 208 2.12 18.30 2.89
CA HIS A 208 1.09 19.10 2.22
C HIS A 208 1.40 20.61 2.29
N ALA A 209 2.03 21.08 3.36
CA ALA A 209 2.41 22.49 3.48
C ALA A 209 3.34 22.95 2.33
N PHE A 210 4.33 22.14 2.00
CA PHE A 210 5.22 22.38 0.86
C PHE A 210 4.48 22.23 -0.48
N LEU A 211 3.56 21.25 -0.57
CA LEU A 211 2.72 21.08 -1.75
C LEU A 211 1.93 22.34 -2.09
N ILE A 212 1.33 23.01 -1.08
CA ILE A 212 0.59 24.27 -1.30
C ILE A 212 1.53 25.36 -1.82
N GLN A 213 2.75 25.48 -1.29
CA GLN A 213 3.74 26.44 -1.80
C GLN A 213 4.12 26.17 -3.25
N VAL A 214 4.29 24.89 -3.63
CA VAL A 214 4.57 24.49 -5.02
C VAL A 214 3.39 24.85 -5.91
N PHE A 215 2.17 24.56 -5.46
CA PHE A 215 0.98 24.85 -6.25
C PHE A 215 0.73 26.37 -6.38
N GLU A 216 0.97 27.16 -5.36
CA GLU A 216 0.93 28.63 -5.43
C GLU A 216 1.87 29.15 -6.51
N ALA A 217 3.11 28.65 -6.56
CA ALA A 217 4.10 29.01 -7.59
C ALA A 217 3.69 28.54 -9.00
N LEU A 218 3.00 27.40 -9.13
CA LEU A 218 2.44 26.91 -10.39
C LEU A 218 1.25 27.79 -10.82
N HIS A 219 0.30 28.03 -9.93
CA HIS A 219 -0.93 28.78 -10.21
C HIS A 219 -0.64 30.22 -10.64
N SER A 220 0.39 30.86 -10.06
CA SER A 220 0.84 32.19 -10.49
C SER A 220 1.27 32.26 -11.96
N ARG A 221 1.67 31.14 -12.57
CA ARG A 221 2.09 31.01 -13.97
C ARG A 221 1.06 30.35 -14.88
N GLU A 222 0.19 29.52 -14.29
CA GLU A 222 -0.95 28.84 -14.93
C GLU A 222 -2.24 29.19 -14.15
N PRO A 223 -2.83 30.39 -14.30
CA PRO A 223 -3.98 30.84 -13.48
C PRO A 223 -5.24 29.97 -13.60
N GLU A 224 -5.33 29.14 -14.64
CA GLU A 224 -6.42 28.18 -14.84
C GLU A 224 -6.13 26.81 -14.20
N SER A 225 -4.97 26.65 -13.54
CA SER A 225 -4.60 25.37 -12.94
C SER A 225 -5.43 25.07 -11.69
N THR A 226 -5.65 23.79 -11.45
CA THR A 226 -6.42 23.27 -10.31
C THR A 226 -5.62 22.22 -9.57
N LEU A 227 -5.76 22.17 -8.23
CA LEU A 227 -5.17 21.11 -7.40
C LEU A 227 -6.27 20.29 -6.72
N LEU A 228 -6.26 18.98 -6.94
CA LEU A 228 -7.11 18.01 -6.27
C LEU A 228 -6.34 17.35 -5.13
N LEU A 229 -6.84 17.45 -3.90
CA LEU A 229 -6.27 16.83 -2.69
C LEU A 229 -7.15 15.67 -2.24
N VAL A 230 -6.69 14.44 -2.46
CA VAL A 230 -7.38 13.22 -2.05
C VAL A 230 -6.78 12.68 -0.76
N GLY A 231 -7.62 12.44 0.23
CA GLY A 231 -7.25 11.96 1.54
C GLY A 231 -7.82 12.79 2.66
N ASP A 232 -7.55 12.37 3.89
CA ASP A 232 -7.93 13.07 5.12
C ASP A 232 -6.87 12.83 6.20
N GLY A 233 -6.91 13.58 7.29
CA GLY A 233 -5.98 13.38 8.40
C GLY A 233 -5.87 14.56 9.34
N PRO A 234 -5.05 14.42 10.41
CA PRO A 234 -5.00 15.41 11.50
C PRO A 234 -4.55 16.82 11.08
N LEU A 235 -3.83 16.95 9.95
CA LEU A 235 -3.35 18.25 9.47
C LEU A 235 -4.31 18.94 8.49
N ARG A 236 -5.47 18.34 8.18
CA ARG A 236 -6.39 18.89 7.17
C ARG A 236 -6.78 20.35 7.46
N ALA A 237 -7.20 20.65 8.68
CA ALA A 237 -7.60 22.02 9.05
C ALA A 237 -6.47 23.05 8.91
N ASP A 238 -5.22 22.65 9.19
CA ASP A 238 -4.05 23.50 8.99
C ASP A 238 -3.80 23.77 7.49
N ILE A 239 -3.96 22.76 6.65
CA ILE A 239 -3.78 22.91 5.19
C ILE A 239 -4.90 23.76 4.58
N GLU A 240 -6.16 23.58 4.99
CA GLU A 240 -7.28 24.43 4.58
C GLU A 240 -7.05 25.90 4.95
N ARG A 241 -6.49 26.17 6.13
CA ARG A 241 -6.09 27.52 6.54
C ARG A 241 -5.01 28.09 5.61
N ARG A 242 -3.97 27.32 5.27
CA ARG A 242 -2.88 27.74 4.36
C ARG A 242 -3.40 28.04 2.95
N VAL A 243 -4.34 27.27 2.45
CA VAL A 243 -5.00 27.51 1.16
C VAL A 243 -5.71 28.86 1.17
N ARG A 244 -6.47 29.19 2.24
CA ARG A 244 -7.11 30.49 2.40
C ARG A 244 -6.10 31.64 2.50
N GLU A 245 -5.04 31.47 3.30
CA GLU A 245 -3.99 32.51 3.45
C GLU A 245 -3.26 32.79 2.13
N ALA A 246 -3.20 31.81 1.23
CA ALA A 246 -2.62 31.94 -0.11
C ALA A 246 -3.63 32.40 -1.19
N GLY A 247 -4.92 32.56 -0.85
CA GLY A 247 -5.97 32.95 -1.81
C GLY A 247 -6.25 31.91 -2.89
N LEU A 248 -6.16 30.63 -2.54
CA LEU A 248 -6.28 29.50 -3.49
C LEU A 248 -7.58 28.68 -3.32
N GLU A 249 -8.59 29.21 -2.59
CA GLU A 249 -9.82 28.49 -2.27
C GLU A 249 -10.61 28.06 -3.50
N ASP A 250 -10.56 28.87 -4.56
CA ASP A 250 -11.31 28.62 -5.79
C ASP A 250 -10.66 27.58 -6.71
N CYS A 251 -9.38 27.21 -6.45
CA CYS A 251 -8.63 26.31 -7.31
C CYS A 251 -8.01 25.09 -6.59
N VAL A 252 -8.17 24.97 -5.24
CA VAL A 252 -7.75 23.80 -4.46
C VAL A 252 -8.95 23.07 -3.88
N PHE A 253 -9.16 21.81 -4.28
CA PHE A 253 -10.31 21.01 -3.90
C PHE A 253 -9.94 19.87 -2.96
N PHE A 254 -10.54 19.85 -1.77
CA PHE A 254 -10.37 18.81 -0.76
C PHE A 254 -11.41 17.71 -0.97
N MET A 255 -11.00 16.60 -1.59
CA MET A 255 -11.90 15.51 -1.97
C MET A 255 -12.23 14.54 -0.82
N GLY A 256 -11.49 14.61 0.30
CA GLY A 256 -11.63 13.67 1.40
C GLY A 256 -11.17 12.26 1.04
N ASN A 257 -11.59 11.26 1.84
CA ASN A 257 -11.34 9.85 1.55
C ASN A 257 -12.38 9.35 0.53
N ILE A 258 -11.95 9.05 -0.67
CA ILE A 258 -12.78 8.59 -1.79
C ILE A 258 -12.37 7.20 -2.24
N ALA A 259 -13.30 6.46 -2.83
CA ALA A 259 -13.04 5.14 -3.41
C ALA A 259 -12.58 5.19 -4.88
N ASP A 260 -12.90 6.29 -5.57
CA ASP A 260 -12.69 6.49 -7.01
C ASP A 260 -11.39 7.26 -7.34
N VAL A 261 -10.29 6.91 -6.67
CA VAL A 261 -8.95 7.53 -6.89
C VAL A 261 -8.52 7.39 -8.35
N ALA A 262 -8.83 6.25 -9.00
CA ALA A 262 -8.52 6.01 -10.40
C ALA A 262 -9.17 7.06 -11.33
N ASP A 263 -10.40 7.50 -11.03
CA ASP A 263 -11.10 8.54 -11.77
C ASP A 263 -10.41 9.90 -11.63
N LYS A 264 -9.90 10.21 -10.44
CA LYS A 264 -9.13 11.44 -10.21
C LYS A 264 -7.77 11.40 -10.93
N MET A 265 -7.11 10.24 -10.98
CA MET A 265 -5.89 10.04 -11.78
C MET A 265 -6.17 10.16 -13.28
N THR A 266 -7.32 9.67 -13.75
CA THR A 266 -7.74 9.83 -15.15
C THR A 266 -7.98 11.30 -15.49
N ALA A 267 -8.64 12.07 -14.62
CA ALA A 267 -8.93 13.49 -14.82
C ALA A 267 -7.70 14.40 -14.71
N ALA A 268 -6.70 14.02 -13.92
CA ALA A 268 -5.49 14.82 -13.66
C ALA A 268 -4.50 14.81 -14.83
N ASP A 269 -3.63 15.81 -14.88
CA ASP A 269 -2.53 15.94 -15.85
C ASP A 269 -1.17 15.55 -15.27
N ALA A 270 -1.00 15.76 -13.96
CA ALA A 270 0.21 15.38 -13.25
C ALA A 270 -0.08 15.17 -11.76
N MET A 271 0.76 14.35 -11.13
CA MET A 271 0.77 14.18 -9.68
C MET A 271 1.95 14.93 -9.06
N ILE A 272 1.72 15.60 -7.93
CA ILE A 272 2.78 16.21 -7.12
C ILE A 272 2.85 15.46 -5.79
N PHE A 273 4.00 14.87 -5.49
CA PHE A 273 4.16 13.97 -4.35
C PHE A 273 5.43 14.30 -3.54
N PRO A 274 5.44 15.38 -2.75
CA PRO A 274 6.59 15.90 -2.05
C PRO A 274 6.79 15.25 -0.67
N SER A 275 6.43 13.98 -0.51
CA SER A 275 6.58 13.25 0.75
C SER A 275 8.02 13.27 1.24
N LYS A 276 8.21 13.48 2.55
CA LYS A 276 9.53 13.49 3.20
C LYS A 276 10.15 12.10 3.28
N TYR A 277 9.30 11.08 3.39
CA TYR A 277 9.67 9.68 3.47
C TYR A 277 8.50 8.77 3.09
N GLU A 278 8.78 7.69 2.37
CA GLU A 278 7.86 6.59 2.07
C GLU A 278 8.63 5.26 2.04
N GLY A 279 7.95 4.18 2.40
CA GLY A 279 8.48 2.84 2.13
C GLY A 279 8.36 2.51 0.63
N LEU A 280 7.24 1.90 0.23
CA LEU A 280 6.89 1.73 -1.19
C LEU A 280 5.52 2.38 -1.44
N PRO A 281 5.45 3.61 -1.96
CA PRO A 281 4.20 4.33 -2.15
C PRO A 281 3.40 3.75 -3.32
N THR A 282 2.40 2.90 -3.02
CA THR A 282 1.56 2.24 -4.04
C THR A 282 0.85 3.24 -4.94
N VAL A 283 0.50 4.41 -4.42
CA VAL A 283 -0.13 5.48 -5.19
C VAL A 283 0.72 5.95 -6.38
N LEU A 284 2.04 5.88 -6.28
CA LEU A 284 2.94 6.20 -7.42
C LEU A 284 3.01 5.06 -8.44
N LEU A 285 2.75 3.82 -8.02
CA LEU A 285 2.56 2.70 -8.95
C LEU A 285 1.21 2.82 -9.67
N GLU A 286 0.18 3.25 -8.96
CA GLU A 286 -1.15 3.54 -9.52
C GLU A 286 -1.07 4.70 -10.53
N ALA A 287 -0.36 5.77 -10.21
CA ALA A 287 -0.14 6.89 -11.13
C ALA A 287 0.57 6.44 -12.42
N GLN A 288 1.62 5.62 -12.32
CA GLN A 288 2.29 5.06 -13.48
C GLN A 288 1.38 4.11 -14.28
N ALA A 289 0.54 3.29 -13.62
CA ALA A 289 -0.46 2.46 -14.28
C ALA A 289 -1.49 3.30 -15.06
N ALA A 290 -1.84 4.49 -14.52
CA ALA A 290 -2.68 5.48 -15.18
C ALA A 290 -1.95 6.28 -16.27
N GLY A 291 -0.66 6.04 -16.50
CA GLY A 291 0.15 6.84 -17.39
C GLY A 291 0.29 8.31 -16.97
N LEU A 292 0.18 8.61 -15.68
CA LEU A 292 0.26 9.94 -15.12
C LEU A 292 1.70 10.27 -14.73
N ASP A 293 2.21 11.42 -15.16
CA ASP A 293 3.51 11.92 -14.73
C ASP A 293 3.45 12.32 -13.26
N ALA A 294 4.43 11.87 -12.46
CA ALA A 294 4.49 12.14 -11.04
C ALA A 294 5.82 12.84 -10.67
N PHE A 295 5.72 14.02 -10.08
CA PHE A 295 6.84 14.79 -9.55
C PHE A 295 6.98 14.45 -8.07
N VAL A 296 8.06 13.78 -7.72
CA VAL A 296 8.25 13.17 -6.41
C VAL A 296 9.50 13.73 -5.73
N SER A 297 9.54 13.71 -4.40
CA SER A 297 10.78 14.07 -3.70
C SER A 297 11.88 13.05 -3.97
N ASP A 298 13.13 13.52 -4.00
CA ASP A 298 14.35 12.70 -4.15
C ASP A 298 14.61 11.75 -2.96
N THR A 299 13.81 11.86 -1.90
CA THR A 299 13.82 10.95 -0.74
C THR A 299 13.06 9.65 -0.99
N ILE A 300 12.26 9.59 -2.06
CA ILE A 300 11.49 8.40 -2.43
C ILE A 300 12.44 7.39 -3.11
N THR A 301 12.27 6.10 -2.74
CA THR A 301 13.06 5.01 -3.35
C THR A 301 12.93 4.97 -4.87
N ASP A 302 14.02 4.73 -5.57
CA ASP A 302 14.04 4.54 -7.03
C ASP A 302 13.43 3.19 -7.47
N GLU A 303 13.18 2.28 -6.55
CA GLU A 303 12.50 0.98 -6.81
C GLU A 303 11.11 1.13 -7.46
N ILE A 304 10.47 2.30 -7.28
CA ILE A 304 9.17 2.59 -7.88
C ILE A 304 9.26 3.08 -9.33
N ALA A 305 10.42 3.55 -9.78
CA ALA A 305 10.59 4.17 -11.10
C ALA A 305 10.68 3.09 -12.21
N LEU A 306 9.51 2.55 -12.60
CA LEU A 306 9.40 1.49 -13.60
C LEU A 306 9.08 2.00 -15.00
N THR A 307 8.59 3.23 -15.08
CA THR A 307 8.31 3.94 -16.34
C THR A 307 9.05 5.26 -16.35
N GLY A 308 9.16 5.90 -17.50
CA GLY A 308 9.76 7.24 -17.61
C GLY A 308 8.94 8.38 -17.01
N ARG A 309 7.92 8.07 -16.17
CA ARG A 309 6.93 9.04 -15.65
C ARG A 309 7.17 9.46 -14.20
N ILE A 310 8.22 8.97 -13.57
CA ILE A 310 8.64 9.42 -12.23
C ILE A 310 9.73 10.46 -12.39
N HIS A 311 9.48 11.66 -11.89
CA HIS A 311 10.38 12.82 -11.98
C HIS A 311 10.85 13.20 -10.57
N PRO A 312 12.02 12.72 -10.10
CA PRO A 312 12.52 13.05 -8.77
C PRO A 312 13.01 14.50 -8.70
N LEU A 313 12.61 15.23 -7.66
CA LEU A 313 12.98 16.61 -7.39
C LEU A 313 13.48 16.75 -5.95
N ALA A 314 14.56 17.50 -5.75
CA ALA A 314 15.10 17.73 -4.42
C ALA A 314 14.17 18.61 -3.58
N LEU A 315 13.79 18.16 -2.39
CA LEU A 315 12.97 18.98 -1.47
C LEU A 315 13.68 20.27 -1.08
N GLY A 316 15.01 20.23 -0.94
CA GLY A 316 15.81 21.40 -0.60
C GLY A 316 15.90 22.47 -1.70
N ALA A 317 15.49 22.17 -2.93
CA ALA A 317 15.48 23.13 -4.01
C ALA A 317 14.41 24.24 -3.85
N GLY A 318 13.39 24.00 -3.02
CA GLY A 318 12.31 24.93 -2.76
C GLY A 318 11.17 24.90 -3.79
N ALA A 319 10.06 25.51 -3.44
CA ALA A 319 8.80 25.42 -4.17
C ALA A 319 8.88 26.03 -5.60
N GLN A 320 9.60 27.13 -5.76
CA GLN A 320 9.78 27.78 -7.07
C GLN A 320 10.53 26.88 -8.06
N ALA A 321 11.59 26.22 -7.60
CA ALA A 321 12.35 25.30 -8.44
C ALA A 321 11.52 24.07 -8.84
N TRP A 322 10.68 23.57 -7.93
CA TRP A 322 9.73 22.50 -8.24
C TRP A 322 8.72 22.95 -9.30
N ALA A 323 8.11 24.12 -9.14
CA ALA A 323 7.18 24.66 -10.13
C ALA A 323 7.84 24.81 -11.51
N GLU A 324 9.07 25.35 -11.58
CA GLU A 324 9.82 25.47 -12.83
C GLU A 324 10.11 24.12 -13.49
N ALA A 325 10.52 23.13 -12.71
CA ALA A 325 10.79 21.79 -13.22
C ALA A 325 9.51 21.15 -13.78
N ILE A 326 8.38 21.28 -13.07
CA ILE A 326 7.07 20.77 -13.49
C ILE A 326 6.64 21.41 -14.82
N LEU A 327 6.75 22.73 -14.94
CA LEU A 327 6.36 23.48 -16.14
C LEU A 327 7.24 23.16 -17.35
N ARG A 328 8.54 22.89 -17.13
CA ARG A 328 9.50 22.57 -18.21
C ARG A 328 9.35 21.12 -18.72
N THR A 329 8.79 20.24 -17.91
CA THR A 329 8.67 18.82 -18.27
C THR A 329 7.63 18.63 -19.37
N LYS A 330 8.07 18.13 -20.52
CA LYS A 330 7.16 17.74 -21.60
C LYS A 330 6.47 16.44 -21.21
N ARG A 331 5.19 16.55 -20.92
CA ARG A 331 4.36 15.39 -20.59
C ARG A 331 4.13 14.56 -21.86
N ALA A 332 4.26 13.24 -21.75
CA ALA A 332 4.06 12.36 -22.90
C ALA A 332 2.58 12.36 -23.32
N PRO A 333 2.29 12.60 -24.61
CA PRO A 333 0.89 12.73 -25.08
C PRO A 333 0.09 11.42 -24.97
N ASN A 334 0.77 10.26 -25.06
CA ASN A 334 0.11 8.96 -24.98
C ASN A 334 0.26 8.35 -23.58
N ARG A 335 -0.79 8.47 -22.79
CA ARG A 335 -0.83 7.90 -21.41
C ARG A 335 -1.06 6.39 -21.39
N ALA A 336 -1.62 5.80 -22.47
CA ALA A 336 -1.98 4.39 -22.51
C ALA A 336 -0.80 3.44 -22.77
N ALA A 337 0.34 3.95 -23.25
CA ALA A 337 1.35 3.11 -23.91
C ALA A 337 2.33 2.36 -23.01
N ASP A 338 2.47 2.68 -21.71
CA ASP A 338 3.68 2.27 -20.96
C ASP A 338 3.44 1.65 -19.58
N ASN A 339 2.40 0.83 -19.43
CA ASN A 339 2.12 0.17 -18.14
C ASN A 339 2.59 -1.31 -18.08
N ALA A 340 3.26 -1.82 -19.11
CA ALA A 340 3.66 -3.22 -19.18
C ALA A 340 4.58 -3.63 -18.01
N ALA A 341 5.54 -2.79 -17.63
CA ALA A 341 6.46 -3.05 -16.52
C ALA A 341 5.72 -3.10 -15.16
N ILE A 342 4.74 -2.19 -14.96
CA ILE A 342 3.89 -2.19 -13.76
C ILE A 342 3.06 -3.46 -13.72
N ARG A 343 2.40 -3.82 -14.84
CA ARG A 343 1.58 -5.03 -14.95
C ARG A 343 2.37 -6.31 -14.67
N GLN A 344 3.57 -6.40 -15.19
CA GLN A 344 4.40 -7.58 -15.02
C GLN A 344 4.74 -7.83 -13.54
N LYS A 345 5.06 -6.78 -12.79
CA LYS A 345 5.60 -6.87 -11.43
C LYS A 345 4.57 -6.62 -10.33
N TYR A 346 3.63 -5.68 -10.55
CA TYR A 346 2.75 -5.16 -9.50
C TYR A 346 1.26 -5.41 -9.76
N ASP A 347 0.87 -5.98 -10.91
CA ASP A 347 -0.53 -6.29 -11.16
C ASP A 347 -1.06 -7.35 -10.18
N VAL A 348 -2.28 -7.17 -9.72
CA VAL A 348 -2.93 -8.07 -8.75
C VAL A 348 -2.96 -9.51 -9.24
N ALA A 349 -3.12 -9.73 -10.55
CA ALA A 349 -3.10 -11.08 -11.14
C ALA A 349 -1.69 -11.69 -11.12
N ALA A 350 -0.63 -10.89 -11.30
CA ALA A 350 0.75 -11.35 -11.18
C ALA A 350 1.08 -11.79 -9.75
N VAL A 351 0.71 -10.97 -8.77
CA VAL A 351 0.89 -11.29 -7.34
C VAL A 351 0.07 -12.51 -6.94
N ALA A 352 -1.20 -12.61 -7.38
CA ALA A 352 -2.06 -13.77 -7.11
C ALA A 352 -1.48 -15.06 -7.72
N ARG A 353 -0.97 -15.03 -8.96
CA ARG A 353 -0.25 -16.17 -9.56
C ARG A 353 0.97 -16.57 -8.74
N ARG A 354 1.77 -15.60 -8.28
CA ARG A 354 2.96 -15.90 -7.45
C ARG A 354 2.57 -16.49 -6.10
N LEU A 355 1.56 -15.96 -5.43
CA LEU A 355 1.02 -16.53 -4.20
C LEU A 355 0.50 -17.96 -4.42
N THR A 356 -0.22 -18.23 -5.52
CA THR A 356 -0.67 -19.57 -5.87
C THR A 356 0.51 -20.55 -5.97
N GLN A 357 1.60 -20.15 -6.63
CA GLN A 357 2.82 -20.97 -6.71
C GLN A 357 3.41 -21.25 -5.32
N ILE A 358 3.56 -20.20 -4.49
CA ILE A 358 4.08 -20.33 -3.13
C ILE A 358 3.25 -21.30 -2.29
N TYR A 359 1.92 -21.25 -2.39
CA TYR A 359 1.04 -22.11 -1.60
C TYR A 359 0.95 -23.56 -2.10
N THR A 360 1.18 -23.79 -3.39
CA THR A 360 1.00 -25.12 -4.02
C THR A 360 2.31 -25.86 -4.28
N GLN A 361 3.45 -25.19 -4.19
CA GLN A 361 4.75 -25.84 -4.37
C GLN A 361 5.29 -26.39 -3.05
N PRO A 362 5.95 -27.56 -3.06
CA PRO A 362 6.65 -28.03 -1.87
C PRO A 362 7.77 -27.06 -1.51
N VAL A 363 7.79 -26.63 -0.25
CA VAL A 363 8.85 -25.75 0.25
C VAL A 363 10.18 -26.51 0.18
N ARG A 364 11.11 -26.08 -0.68
CA ARG A 364 12.48 -26.53 -0.62
C ARG A 364 13.10 -25.95 0.65
N LYS A 365 13.38 -26.79 1.63
CA LYS A 365 14.23 -26.38 2.76
C LYS A 365 15.60 -26.06 2.19
N ALA A 366 16.00 -24.77 2.31
CA ALA A 366 17.35 -24.34 2.03
C ALA A 366 18.29 -24.81 3.14
#